data_2437ad783495868c1fcf3618366f47f3
#
_entry.id   2437ad783495868c1fcf3618366f47f3
#
_cell.length_a   1.000
_cell.length_b   1.000
_cell.length_c   1.000
_cell.angle_alpha   90.00
_cell.angle_beta   90.00
_cell.angle_gamma   90.00
#
_symmetry.space_group_name_H-M   'P 1'
#
loop_
_entity.id
_entity.type
_entity.pdbx_description
1 polymer ?
#
loop_
_entity_poly.entity_id
_entity_poly.type
_entity_poly.pdbx_seq_one_letter_code
_entity_poly.pdbx_strand_id
1 'polypeptide(L)'
;MKVAFVDVQNTETTVQKWLGFSIEWQKLVDFLINEWGCFHIYFYLGIQQGDTARATEFDNLKAENVTVRPKYYYVHKVSDKTAYTICPVCSQKITVKVDMGYTWKCNCDVELASDVLDHAQRDIEMYLFSGDGDFEFLIEKVLSKGAKVVSVVSTSKPRMIAGRSEYRLSKKLKAMSRNKAVQILEIDNIKKKIESGAVISTR
;
A
#
# COMPACT_ATOMS: atom_id res chain seq x y z
N MET A 1 -8.99 -22.22 0.80
CA MET A 1 -8.89 -21.34 -0.38
C MET A 1 -8.09 -20.11 0.02
N LYS A 2 -7.19 -19.57 -0.85
CA LYS A 2 -6.30 -18.44 -0.53
C LYS A 2 -6.46 -17.33 -1.57
N VAL A 3 -6.58 -16.07 -1.13
CA VAL A 3 -6.72 -14.89 -2.01
C VAL A 3 -5.76 -13.80 -1.56
N ALA A 4 -5.17 -13.08 -2.51
CA ALA A 4 -4.31 -11.94 -2.24
C ALA A 4 -4.95 -10.64 -2.71
N PHE A 5 -4.86 -9.59 -1.89
CA PHE A 5 -5.31 -8.23 -2.15
C PHE A 5 -4.11 -7.30 -2.01
N VAL A 6 -3.73 -6.66 -3.10
CA VAL A 6 -2.50 -5.87 -3.18
C VAL A 6 -2.84 -4.39 -3.37
N ASP A 7 -2.67 -3.62 -2.29
CA ASP A 7 -2.59 -2.16 -2.37
C ASP A 7 -1.24 -1.79 -2.97
N VAL A 8 -1.23 -1.56 -4.27
CA VAL A 8 -0.01 -1.34 -5.05
C VAL A 8 0.77 -0.15 -4.54
N GLN A 9 0.11 0.98 -4.26
CA GLN A 9 0.78 2.20 -3.84
C GLN A 9 1.42 2.07 -2.45
N ASN A 10 0.72 1.42 -1.52
CA ASN A 10 1.26 1.16 -0.17
C ASN A 10 2.45 0.20 -0.25
N THR A 11 2.30 -0.87 -1.03
CA THR A 11 3.34 -1.90 -1.22
C THR A 11 4.59 -1.32 -1.87
N GLU A 12 4.46 -0.58 -2.97
CA GLU A 12 5.59 0.10 -3.64
C GLU A 12 6.30 1.07 -2.71
N THR A 13 5.54 1.91 -2.01
CA THR A 13 6.13 2.84 -1.05
C THR A 13 6.93 2.10 0.03
N THR A 14 6.42 0.96 0.49
CA THR A 14 7.09 0.12 1.47
C THR A 14 8.39 -0.45 0.93
N VAL A 15 8.37 -1.09 -0.22
CA VAL A 15 9.58 -1.74 -0.75
C VAL A 15 10.61 -0.74 -1.26
N GLN A 16 10.20 0.31 -1.96
CA GLN A 16 11.13 1.28 -2.54
C GLN A 16 11.70 2.23 -1.49
N LYS A 17 10.82 2.85 -0.68
CA LYS A 17 11.27 3.89 0.26
C LYS A 17 11.80 3.32 1.56
N TRP A 18 11.32 2.18 2.05
CA TRP A 18 11.78 1.58 3.30
C TRP A 18 12.83 0.50 3.12
N LEU A 19 12.67 -0.36 2.11
CA LEU A 19 13.49 -1.56 1.95
C LEU A 19 14.50 -1.44 0.81
N GLY A 20 14.42 -0.40 -0.04
CA GLY A 20 15.40 -0.09 -1.07
C GLY A 20 15.43 -1.06 -2.25
N PHE A 21 14.28 -1.61 -2.64
CA PHE A 21 14.16 -2.44 -3.85
C PHE A 21 12.85 -2.15 -4.59
N SER A 22 12.76 -2.55 -5.86
CA SER A 22 11.52 -2.49 -6.65
C SER A 22 10.95 -3.88 -6.87
N ILE A 23 9.63 -3.98 -6.95
CA ILE A 23 8.93 -5.22 -7.27
C ILE A 23 8.85 -5.37 -8.79
N GLU A 24 9.06 -6.59 -9.27
CA GLU A 24 8.59 -7.05 -10.57
C GLU A 24 7.24 -7.74 -10.35
N TRP A 25 6.17 -7.12 -10.82
CA TRP A 25 4.81 -7.54 -10.47
C TRP A 25 4.47 -8.93 -11.00
N GLN A 26 5.02 -9.31 -12.16
CA GLN A 26 4.84 -10.68 -12.67
C GLN A 26 5.48 -11.72 -11.74
N LYS A 27 6.67 -11.43 -11.21
CA LYS A 27 7.30 -12.32 -10.22
C LYS A 27 6.48 -12.45 -8.94
N LEU A 28 5.83 -11.34 -8.51
CA LEU A 28 4.94 -11.42 -7.36
C LEU A 28 3.72 -12.30 -7.65
N VAL A 29 3.10 -12.16 -8.83
CA VAL A 29 1.99 -13.04 -9.28
C VAL A 29 2.43 -14.49 -9.25
N ASP A 30 3.55 -14.82 -9.89
CA ASP A 30 4.07 -16.18 -9.98
C ASP A 30 4.36 -16.77 -8.59
N PHE A 31 4.93 -15.96 -7.70
CA PHE A 31 5.20 -16.35 -6.32
C PHE A 31 3.91 -16.62 -5.53
N LEU A 32 2.91 -15.73 -5.64
CA LEU A 32 1.64 -15.88 -4.93
C LEU A 32 0.86 -17.12 -5.39
N ILE A 33 0.90 -17.43 -6.68
CA ILE A 33 0.22 -18.59 -7.24
C ILE A 33 0.98 -19.89 -6.87
N ASN A 34 2.27 -19.93 -7.19
CA ASN A 34 3.03 -21.18 -7.16
C ASN A 34 3.53 -21.56 -5.75
N GLU A 35 3.93 -20.57 -4.93
CA GLU A 35 4.49 -20.85 -3.60
C GLU A 35 3.45 -20.66 -2.48
N TRP A 36 2.61 -19.63 -2.57
CA TRP A 36 1.58 -19.41 -1.55
C TRP A 36 0.24 -20.06 -1.89
N GLY A 37 0.03 -20.52 -3.13
CA GLY A 37 -1.17 -21.22 -3.56
C GLY A 37 -2.41 -20.31 -3.58
N CYS A 38 -2.25 -19.03 -3.92
CA CYS A 38 -3.37 -18.13 -4.13
C CYS A 38 -4.13 -18.53 -5.39
N PHE A 39 -5.44 -18.73 -5.26
CA PHE A 39 -6.28 -19.03 -6.42
C PHE A 39 -6.70 -17.76 -7.16
N HIS A 40 -6.67 -16.60 -6.50
CA HIS A 40 -6.94 -15.30 -7.11
C HIS A 40 -6.13 -14.18 -6.47
N ILE A 41 -5.76 -13.19 -7.27
CA ILE A 41 -4.97 -12.02 -6.87
C ILE A 41 -5.66 -10.77 -7.38
N TYR A 42 -5.84 -9.79 -6.51
CA TYR A 42 -6.39 -8.47 -6.83
C TYR A 42 -5.32 -7.40 -6.67
N PHE A 43 -5.15 -6.56 -7.70
CA PHE A 43 -4.30 -5.37 -7.65
C PHE A 43 -5.15 -4.11 -7.67
N TYR A 44 -4.91 -3.22 -6.72
CA TYR A 44 -5.54 -1.90 -6.62
C TYR A 44 -4.48 -0.83 -6.83
N LEU A 45 -4.64 -0.02 -7.86
CA LEU A 45 -3.62 0.97 -8.21
C LEU A 45 -4.19 2.28 -8.72
N GLY A 46 -3.52 3.38 -8.33
CA GLY A 46 -3.72 4.67 -8.97
C GLY A 46 -2.90 4.75 -10.25
N ILE A 47 -3.51 5.31 -11.31
CA ILE A 47 -2.83 5.59 -12.58
C ILE A 47 -2.98 7.07 -12.88
N GLN A 48 -1.88 7.72 -13.25
CA GLN A 48 -1.94 9.09 -13.76
C GLN A 48 -2.54 9.10 -15.16
N GLN A 49 -3.42 10.07 -15.44
CA GLN A 49 -4.00 10.19 -16.78
C GLN A 49 -2.87 10.40 -17.79
N GLY A 50 -2.85 9.55 -18.84
CA GLY A 50 -1.80 9.54 -19.87
C GLY A 50 -0.57 8.66 -19.55
N ASP A 51 -0.49 8.05 -18.37
CA ASP A 51 0.56 7.06 -18.06
C ASP A 51 0.22 5.69 -18.68
N THR A 52 0.47 5.59 -19.98
CA THR A 52 0.20 4.37 -20.76
C THR A 52 1.15 3.23 -20.38
N ALA A 53 2.38 3.54 -19.97
CA ALA A 53 3.36 2.52 -19.59
C ALA A 53 2.89 1.77 -18.32
N ARG A 54 2.43 2.52 -17.32
CA ARG A 54 1.88 1.94 -16.09
C ARG A 54 0.59 1.15 -16.33
N ALA A 55 -0.29 1.70 -17.17
CA ALA A 55 -1.51 0.99 -17.56
C ALA A 55 -1.19 -0.34 -18.24
N THR A 56 -0.28 -0.34 -19.23
CA THR A 56 0.13 -1.54 -19.96
C THR A 56 0.81 -2.57 -19.05
N GLU A 57 1.69 -2.11 -18.14
CA GLU A 57 2.34 -3.01 -17.16
C GLU A 57 1.32 -3.86 -16.40
N PHE A 58 0.27 -3.21 -15.86
CA PHE A 58 -0.75 -3.92 -15.09
C PHE A 58 -1.79 -4.63 -15.98
N ASP A 59 -2.07 -4.13 -17.18
CA ASP A 59 -2.92 -4.85 -18.14
C ASP A 59 -2.31 -6.19 -18.56
N ASN A 60 -1.00 -6.26 -18.69
CA ASN A 60 -0.28 -7.49 -19.00
C ASN A 60 -0.32 -8.54 -17.88
N LEU A 61 -0.63 -8.13 -16.63
CA LEU A 61 -0.80 -9.07 -15.51
C LEU A 61 -2.18 -9.73 -15.47
N LYS A 62 -3.16 -9.19 -16.22
CA LYS A 62 -4.54 -9.71 -16.23
C LYS A 62 -4.56 -11.13 -16.76
N ALA A 63 -5.16 -12.04 -15.99
CA ALA A 63 -5.35 -13.45 -16.31
C ALA A 63 -6.62 -13.94 -15.63
N GLU A 64 -6.99 -15.19 -15.83
CA GLU A 64 -8.19 -15.78 -15.20
C GLU A 64 -8.16 -15.64 -13.67
N ASN A 65 -6.98 -15.73 -13.09
CA ASN A 65 -6.76 -15.66 -11.63
C ASN A 65 -6.17 -14.31 -11.15
N VAL A 66 -6.13 -13.28 -12.00
CA VAL A 66 -5.62 -11.95 -11.68
C VAL A 66 -6.60 -10.87 -12.10
N THR A 67 -7.08 -10.11 -11.15
CA THR A 67 -7.93 -8.94 -11.39
C THR A 67 -7.17 -7.65 -11.07
N VAL A 68 -7.19 -6.71 -12.00
CA VAL A 68 -6.61 -5.37 -11.81
C VAL A 68 -7.73 -4.36 -11.70
N ARG A 69 -7.71 -3.54 -10.66
CA ARG A 69 -8.66 -2.45 -10.37
C ARG A 69 -7.94 -1.10 -10.49
N PRO A 70 -7.80 -0.54 -11.71
CA PRO A 70 -7.17 0.77 -11.88
C PRO A 70 -8.14 1.89 -11.53
N LYS A 71 -7.61 2.98 -10.96
CA LYS A 71 -8.33 4.21 -10.67
C LYS A 71 -7.46 5.41 -11.06
N TYR A 72 -8.03 6.42 -11.72
CA TYR A 72 -7.25 7.59 -12.10
C TYR A 72 -7.03 8.53 -10.91
N TYR A 73 -5.82 9.09 -10.82
CA TYR A 73 -5.52 10.17 -9.90
C TYR A 73 -6.36 11.40 -10.23
N TYR A 74 -6.82 12.07 -9.20
CA TYR A 74 -7.38 13.42 -9.33
C TYR A 74 -6.48 14.45 -8.65
N VAL A 75 -6.47 15.66 -9.22
CA VAL A 75 -5.69 16.77 -8.69
C VAL A 75 -6.48 17.42 -7.57
N HIS A 76 -5.85 17.61 -6.42
CA HIS A 76 -6.42 18.28 -5.28
C HIS A 76 -5.56 19.48 -4.87
N LYS A 77 -6.16 20.65 -4.80
CA LYS A 77 -5.49 21.86 -4.30
C LYS A 77 -5.24 21.69 -2.80
N VAL A 78 -3.98 21.78 -2.40
CA VAL A 78 -3.63 21.79 -0.98
C VAL A 78 -3.96 23.15 -0.39
N SER A 79 -4.59 23.16 0.79
CA SER A 79 -4.90 24.43 1.47
C SER A 79 -3.65 25.24 1.74
N ASP A 80 -3.69 26.51 1.37
CA ASP A 80 -2.59 27.44 1.62
C ASP A 80 -2.28 27.51 3.11
N LYS A 81 -1.00 27.65 3.45
CA LYS A 81 -0.56 27.82 4.83
C LYS A 81 -0.28 29.28 5.11
N THR A 82 -0.60 29.72 6.32
CA THR A 82 -0.19 31.02 6.82
C THR A 82 1.11 30.86 7.58
N ALA A 83 2.18 31.50 7.09
CA ALA A 83 3.45 31.60 7.78
C ALA A 83 3.63 33.02 8.33
N TYR A 84 4.41 33.13 9.40
CA TYR A 84 4.76 34.41 9.99
C TYR A 84 6.27 34.61 9.90
N THR A 85 6.67 35.80 9.49
CA THR A 85 8.08 36.22 9.53
C THR A 85 8.18 37.57 10.26
N ILE A 86 9.34 37.87 10.78
CA ILE A 86 9.62 39.13 11.42
C ILE A 86 10.41 39.99 10.44
N CYS A 87 9.94 41.24 10.19
CA CYS A 87 10.66 42.17 9.33
C CYS A 87 12.04 42.49 9.95
N PRO A 88 13.15 42.25 9.23
CA PRO A 88 14.49 42.50 9.77
C PRO A 88 14.79 43.98 9.99
N VAL A 89 14.00 44.89 9.39
CA VAL A 89 14.20 46.36 9.50
C VAL A 89 13.39 46.96 10.65
N CYS A 90 12.10 46.59 10.78
CA CYS A 90 11.21 47.24 11.76
C CYS A 90 10.69 46.29 12.84
N SER A 91 11.11 45.03 12.83
CA SER A 91 10.70 43.96 13.78
C SER A 91 9.18 43.69 13.83
N GLN A 92 8.41 44.18 12.88
CA GLN A 92 6.98 43.89 12.81
C GLN A 92 6.75 42.47 12.30
N LYS A 93 5.72 41.83 12.84
CA LYS A 93 5.27 40.51 12.40
C LYS A 93 4.53 40.66 11.06
N ILE A 94 5.05 40.01 10.03
CA ILE A 94 4.47 39.95 8.70
C ILE A 94 3.81 38.61 8.50
N THR A 95 2.58 38.63 8.03
CA THR A 95 1.84 37.41 7.67
C THR A 95 2.01 37.16 6.17
N VAL A 96 2.46 35.96 5.82
CA VAL A 96 2.66 35.54 4.43
C VAL A 96 1.78 34.32 4.18
N LYS A 97 0.97 34.37 3.11
CA LYS A 97 0.28 33.18 2.60
C LYS A 97 1.25 32.42 1.70
N VAL A 98 1.44 31.15 2.02
CA VAL A 98 2.28 30.22 1.27
C VAL A 98 1.37 29.31 0.46
N ASP A 99 1.44 29.42 -0.86
CA ASP A 99 0.75 28.49 -1.75
C ASP A 99 1.40 27.10 -1.62
N MET A 100 0.63 26.13 -1.17
CA MET A 100 1.08 24.75 -1.01
C MET A 100 0.92 23.92 -2.28
N GLY A 101 0.44 24.51 -3.38
CA GLY A 101 0.30 23.87 -4.67
C GLY A 101 -0.81 22.83 -4.71
N TYR A 102 -0.58 21.80 -5.51
CA TYR A 102 -1.53 20.71 -5.75
C TYR A 102 -0.90 19.39 -5.36
N THR A 103 -1.75 18.46 -4.94
CA THR A 103 -1.35 17.06 -4.72
C THR A 103 -2.23 16.13 -5.55
N TRP A 104 -1.66 15.00 -5.92
CA TRP A 104 -2.37 13.94 -6.62
C TRP A 104 -2.91 12.97 -5.59
N LYS A 105 -4.19 12.66 -5.71
CA LYS A 105 -4.85 11.70 -4.82
C LYS A 105 -5.52 10.60 -5.64
N CYS A 106 -5.30 9.38 -5.19
CA CYS A 106 -6.07 8.21 -5.56
C CYS A 106 -6.17 7.33 -4.33
N ASN A 107 -7.35 6.87 -4.05
CA ASN A 107 -7.60 5.95 -2.96
C ASN A 107 -8.49 4.82 -3.48
N CYS A 108 -8.01 3.59 -3.38
CA CYS A 108 -8.71 2.39 -3.78
C CYS A 108 -9.18 1.56 -2.57
N ASP A 109 -9.16 2.13 -1.35
CA ASP A 109 -9.50 1.39 -0.11
C ASP A 109 -10.94 0.87 -0.13
N VAL A 110 -11.86 1.61 -0.74
CA VAL A 110 -13.27 1.20 -0.82
C VAL A 110 -13.43 0.02 -1.76
N GLU A 111 -12.80 0.06 -2.93
CA GLU A 111 -12.82 -1.02 -3.90
C GLU A 111 -12.14 -2.28 -3.31
N LEU A 112 -10.99 -2.10 -2.66
CA LEU A 112 -10.28 -3.17 -1.97
C LEU A 112 -11.14 -3.77 -0.85
N ALA A 113 -11.72 -2.95 0.01
CA ALA A 113 -12.56 -3.42 1.10
C ALA A 113 -13.81 -4.16 0.60
N SER A 114 -14.41 -3.71 -0.50
CA SER A 114 -15.57 -4.38 -1.11
C SER A 114 -15.19 -5.77 -1.60
N ASP A 115 -14.15 -5.89 -2.43
CA ASP A 115 -13.71 -7.19 -2.95
C ASP A 115 -13.27 -8.13 -1.82
N VAL A 116 -12.59 -7.62 -0.78
CA VAL A 116 -12.22 -8.41 0.41
C VAL A 116 -13.46 -8.96 1.12
N LEU A 117 -14.50 -8.14 1.30
CA LEU A 117 -15.75 -8.55 1.97
C LEU A 117 -16.55 -9.55 1.13
N ASP A 118 -16.51 -9.45 -0.20
CA ASP A 118 -17.18 -10.38 -1.12
C ASP A 118 -16.52 -11.78 -1.04
N HIS A 119 -15.20 -11.83 -0.79
CA HIS A 119 -14.49 -13.08 -0.58
C HIS A 119 -14.52 -13.60 0.87
N ALA A 120 -14.99 -12.77 1.81
CA ALA A 120 -14.99 -13.13 3.23
C ALA A 120 -15.99 -14.24 3.53
N GLN A 121 -15.50 -15.46 3.62
CA GLN A 121 -16.26 -16.67 3.93
C GLN A 121 -15.48 -17.61 4.86
N ARG A 122 -16.17 -18.65 5.33
CA ARG A 122 -15.57 -19.63 6.23
C ARG A 122 -14.34 -20.30 5.62
N ASP A 123 -13.31 -20.48 6.44
CA ASP A 123 -12.06 -21.19 6.14
C ASP A 123 -11.20 -20.57 5.01
N ILE A 124 -11.50 -19.33 4.58
CA ILE A 124 -10.63 -18.61 3.66
C ILE A 124 -9.36 -18.10 4.36
N GLU A 125 -8.25 -18.12 3.67
CA GLU A 125 -6.99 -17.47 4.05
C GLU A 125 -6.77 -16.28 3.12
N MET A 126 -6.50 -15.11 3.69
CA MET A 126 -6.34 -13.86 2.92
C MET A 126 -4.96 -13.26 3.15
N TYR A 127 -4.38 -12.74 2.08
CA TYR A 127 -3.14 -11.96 2.12
C TYR A 127 -3.47 -10.52 1.76
N LEU A 128 -3.25 -9.59 2.69
CA LEU A 128 -3.44 -8.16 2.50
C LEU A 128 -2.08 -7.46 2.42
N PHE A 129 -1.69 -7.03 1.25
CA PHE A 129 -0.46 -6.27 1.01
C PHE A 129 -0.71 -4.80 1.27
N SER A 130 -0.73 -4.41 2.53
CA SER A 130 -0.83 -3.03 3.00
C SER A 130 -0.39 -2.95 4.46
N GLY A 131 0.24 -1.84 4.84
CA GLY A 131 0.55 -1.53 6.24
C GLY A 131 -0.42 -0.52 6.86
N ASP A 132 -1.49 -0.15 6.15
CA ASP A 132 -2.41 0.89 6.56
C ASP A 132 -3.34 0.44 7.69
N GLY A 133 -3.37 1.23 8.76
CA GLY A 133 -4.19 0.98 9.94
C GLY A 133 -5.69 1.15 9.71
N ASP A 134 -6.09 1.77 8.62
CA ASP A 134 -7.52 1.95 8.30
C ASP A 134 -8.19 0.62 7.93
N PHE A 135 -7.41 -0.41 7.59
CA PHE A 135 -7.90 -1.77 7.37
C PHE A 135 -8.15 -2.58 8.65
N GLU A 136 -7.91 -2.03 9.86
CA GLU A 136 -8.19 -2.73 11.13
C GLU A 136 -9.62 -3.26 11.19
N PHE A 137 -10.60 -2.39 10.96
CA PHE A 137 -12.03 -2.76 10.98
C PHE A 137 -12.38 -3.79 9.90
N LEU A 138 -11.78 -3.68 8.70
CA LEU A 138 -11.97 -4.65 7.62
C LEU A 138 -11.53 -6.05 8.05
N ILE A 139 -10.34 -6.17 8.65
CA ILE A 139 -9.80 -7.45 9.12
C ILE A 139 -10.70 -8.06 10.20
N GLU A 140 -11.16 -7.26 11.18
CA GLU A 140 -12.10 -7.72 12.20
C GLU A 140 -13.39 -8.25 11.57
N LYS A 141 -13.91 -7.55 10.56
CA LYS A 141 -15.13 -7.95 9.85
C LYS A 141 -14.95 -9.24 9.10
N VAL A 142 -13.81 -9.42 8.41
CA VAL A 142 -13.47 -10.65 7.69
C VAL A 142 -13.37 -11.84 8.63
N LEU A 143 -12.70 -11.68 9.77
CA LEU A 143 -12.59 -12.72 10.78
C LEU A 143 -13.97 -13.07 11.38
N SER A 144 -14.83 -12.09 11.61
CA SER A 144 -16.19 -12.31 12.11
C SER A 144 -17.07 -13.10 11.13
N LYS A 145 -16.74 -13.08 9.83
CA LYS A 145 -17.39 -13.91 8.79
C LYS A 145 -16.82 -15.32 8.71
N GLY A 146 -15.81 -15.66 9.52
CA GLY A 146 -15.25 -17.00 9.63
C GLY A 146 -14.00 -17.25 8.80
N ALA A 147 -13.34 -16.21 8.30
CA ALA A 147 -12.03 -16.36 7.69
C ALA A 147 -11.05 -17.03 8.67
N LYS A 148 -10.25 -17.96 8.17
CA LYS A 148 -9.32 -18.76 8.97
C LYS A 148 -8.11 -17.93 9.42
N VAL A 149 -7.53 -17.17 8.48
CA VAL A 149 -6.35 -16.34 8.71
C VAL A 149 -6.39 -15.13 7.78
N VAL A 150 -6.00 -13.98 8.32
CA VAL A 150 -5.63 -12.79 7.55
C VAL A 150 -4.16 -12.49 7.76
N SER A 151 -3.37 -12.59 6.70
CA SER A 151 -1.94 -12.29 6.69
C SER A 151 -1.71 -10.88 6.12
N VAL A 152 -1.30 -9.96 6.98
CA VAL A 152 -0.90 -8.61 6.59
C VAL A 152 0.55 -8.64 6.11
N VAL A 153 0.79 -8.27 4.86
CA VAL A 153 2.12 -8.28 4.23
C VAL A 153 2.65 -6.86 4.15
N SER A 154 3.65 -6.54 4.95
CA SER A 154 4.26 -5.21 5.04
C SER A 154 5.66 -5.31 5.65
N THR A 155 6.18 -4.25 6.29
CA THR A 155 7.41 -4.31 7.07
C THR A 155 7.24 -3.65 8.43
N SER A 156 7.72 -4.32 9.46
CA SER A 156 7.81 -3.78 10.82
C SER A 156 9.12 -3.00 11.07
N LYS A 157 10.05 -2.98 10.09
CA LYS A 157 11.32 -2.28 10.19
C LYS A 157 11.10 -0.76 10.24
N PRO A 158 11.68 -0.05 11.23
CA PRO A 158 11.63 1.41 11.26
C PRO A 158 12.57 2.00 10.21
N ARG A 159 12.24 3.22 9.78
CA ARG A 159 13.15 4.10 9.06
C ARG A 159 13.30 5.42 9.82
N MET A 160 14.53 5.91 9.93
CA MET A 160 14.79 7.22 10.52
C MET A 160 14.51 8.32 9.48
N ILE A 161 13.55 9.18 9.78
CA ILE A 161 13.19 10.34 8.96
C ILE A 161 13.19 11.57 9.87
N ALA A 162 14.00 12.58 9.54
CA ALA A 162 14.13 13.80 10.34
C ALA A 162 14.30 13.56 11.86
N GLY A 163 15.13 12.56 12.22
CA GLY A 163 15.42 12.22 13.62
C GLY A 163 14.32 11.44 14.35
N ARG A 164 13.28 10.99 13.63
CA ARG A 164 12.17 10.20 14.21
C ARG A 164 12.09 8.83 13.53
N SER A 165 11.75 7.81 14.33
CA SER A 165 11.47 6.48 13.78
C SER A 165 10.06 6.45 13.18
N GLU A 166 9.97 6.21 11.89
CA GLU A 166 8.72 6.01 11.18
C GLU A 166 8.54 4.54 10.80
N TYR A 167 7.30 4.09 10.69
CA TYR A 167 6.92 2.71 10.43
C TYR A 167 5.90 2.64 9.30
N ARG A 168 6.03 1.64 8.45
CA ARG A 168 5.03 1.35 7.40
C ARG A 168 3.88 0.51 7.93
N LEU A 169 4.18 -0.44 8.79
CA LEU A 169 3.15 -1.22 9.47
C LEU A 169 2.53 -0.39 10.61
N SER A 170 1.26 -0.12 10.51
CA SER A 170 0.48 0.57 11.54
C SER A 170 0.56 -0.16 12.90
N LYS A 171 0.61 0.62 13.99
CA LYS A 171 0.54 0.08 15.36
C LYS A 171 -0.76 -0.69 15.62
N LYS A 172 -1.87 -0.28 14.99
CA LYS A 172 -3.16 -0.97 15.07
C LYS A 172 -3.05 -2.38 14.48
N LEU A 173 -2.59 -2.52 13.23
CA LEU A 173 -2.41 -3.82 12.58
C LEU A 173 -1.41 -4.70 13.34
N LYS A 174 -0.30 -4.11 13.82
CA LYS A 174 0.65 -4.84 14.66
C LYS A 174 0.02 -5.36 15.95
N ALA A 175 -0.87 -4.60 16.58
CA ALA A 175 -1.57 -5.04 17.79
C ALA A 175 -2.53 -6.20 17.50
N MET A 176 -3.15 -6.26 16.32
CA MET A 176 -4.05 -7.34 15.91
C MET A 176 -3.35 -8.70 15.83
N SER A 177 -2.03 -8.76 15.62
CA SER A 177 -1.28 -10.02 15.57
C SER A 177 -1.26 -10.79 16.92
N ARG A 178 -1.78 -10.19 17.99
CA ARG A 178 -2.08 -10.93 19.24
C ARG A 178 -3.20 -11.96 19.04
N ASN A 179 -4.06 -11.75 18.07
CA ASN A 179 -5.02 -12.75 17.62
C ASN A 179 -4.29 -13.72 16.68
N LYS A 180 -4.32 -15.02 16.98
CA LYS A 180 -3.66 -16.08 16.20
C LYS A 180 -4.16 -16.16 14.73
N ALA A 181 -5.35 -15.62 14.45
CA ALA A 181 -5.91 -15.55 13.12
C ALA A 181 -5.39 -14.34 12.31
N VAL A 182 -4.59 -13.45 12.91
CA VAL A 182 -3.92 -12.34 12.20
C VAL A 182 -2.42 -12.56 12.24
N GLN A 183 -1.80 -12.62 11.07
CA GLN A 183 -0.35 -12.79 10.93
C GLN A 183 0.26 -11.56 10.27
N ILE A 184 1.46 -11.20 10.71
CA ILE A 184 2.27 -10.18 10.03
C ILE A 184 3.39 -10.90 9.28
N LEU A 185 3.43 -10.72 7.97
CA LEU A 185 4.46 -11.27 7.10
C LEU A 185 5.36 -10.14 6.61
N GLU A 186 6.65 -10.26 6.92
CA GLU A 186 7.65 -9.29 6.46
C GLU A 186 7.91 -9.48 4.97
N ILE A 187 7.59 -8.45 4.16
CA ILE A 187 7.71 -8.52 2.70
C ILE A 187 9.16 -8.70 2.23
N ASP A 188 10.11 -8.26 3.02
CA ASP A 188 11.54 -8.44 2.70
C ASP A 188 12.01 -9.90 2.81
N ASN A 189 11.27 -10.78 3.49
CA ASN A 189 11.56 -12.21 3.50
C ASN A 189 11.36 -12.85 2.11
N ILE A 190 10.53 -12.26 1.27
CA ILE A 190 10.29 -12.73 -0.10
C ILE A 190 11.00 -11.87 -1.16
N LYS A 191 11.82 -10.88 -0.75
CA LYS A 191 12.53 -9.96 -1.64
C LYS A 191 13.16 -10.66 -2.84
N LYS A 192 14.00 -11.67 -2.60
CA LYS A 192 14.74 -12.40 -3.66
C LYS A 192 13.85 -13.04 -4.72
N LYS A 193 12.57 -13.26 -4.38
CA LYS A 193 11.59 -13.89 -5.27
C LYS A 193 10.84 -12.88 -6.13
N ILE A 194 10.74 -11.63 -5.66
CA ILE A 194 9.87 -10.61 -6.25
C ILE A 194 10.62 -9.36 -6.73
N GLU A 195 11.92 -9.21 -6.40
CA GLU A 195 12.67 -8.02 -6.77
C GLU A 195 12.89 -7.92 -8.28
N SER A 196 12.75 -6.69 -8.80
CA SER A 196 13.14 -6.32 -10.15
C SER A 196 14.67 -6.31 -10.25
N GLY A 197 15.22 -6.83 -11.35
CA GLY A 197 16.65 -6.73 -11.65
C GLY A 197 17.14 -5.30 -11.98
N ALA A 198 16.21 -4.33 -12.05
CA ALA A 198 16.57 -2.93 -12.32
C ALA A 198 17.18 -2.27 -11.07
N VAL A 199 18.34 -1.68 -11.23
CA VAL A 199 19.00 -0.87 -10.18
C VAL A 199 18.15 0.39 -9.95
N ILE A 200 17.70 0.61 -8.71
CA ILE A 200 17.03 1.86 -8.33
C ILE A 200 18.08 2.98 -8.45
N SER A 201 17.93 3.82 -9.49
CA SER A 201 18.65 5.10 -9.54
C SER A 201 18.07 5.99 -8.44
N THR A 202 18.73 6.07 -7.31
CA THR A 202 18.44 7.06 -6.25
C THR A 202 18.76 8.45 -6.80
N ARG A 203 17.74 9.19 -7.23
CA ARG A 203 17.78 10.65 -7.41
C ARG A 203 17.22 11.34 -6.18
#